data_48e3da08f85c9faa1836f8c976e3de98
#
_entry.id   48e3da08f85c9faa1836f8c976e3de98
#
_cell.length_a   1.000
_cell.length_b   1.000
_cell.length_c   1.000
_cell.angle_alpha   90.00
_cell.angle_beta   90.00
_cell.angle_gamma   90.00
#
_symmetry.space_group_name_H-M   'P 1'
#
loop_
_entity.id
_entity.type
_entity.pdbx_description
1 polymer ?
#
loop_
_entity_poly.entity_id
_entity_poly.type
_entity_poly.pdbx_seq_one_letter_code
_entity_poly.pdbx_strand_id
1 'polypeptide(L)'
;MRVAWVLLALGIVVLLAANLSAFWALVGNGTLAAMTLFIGAALVVGHVLGGPDPDHAVVLALSNACRHPAVAVSIASANFRDERFGTTVLLYVVMNVTLCIPYVLWQRRRIRRPEGTASRELT
;
A
#
# COMPACT_ATOMS: atom_id res chain seq x y z
N MET A 1 8.76 -5.98 19.04
CA MET A 1 8.53 -5.71 17.61
C MET A 1 7.84 -6.87 16.87
N ARG A 2 8.20 -8.12 17.06
CA ARG A 2 7.55 -9.26 16.35
C ARG A 2 6.05 -9.41 16.69
N VAL A 3 5.67 -9.20 17.94
CA VAL A 3 4.27 -9.29 18.40
C VAL A 3 3.36 -8.26 17.71
N ALA A 4 3.82 -7.03 17.54
CA ALA A 4 3.05 -5.98 16.84
C ALA A 4 2.79 -6.36 15.37
N TRP A 5 3.76 -6.94 14.68
CA TRP A 5 3.60 -7.41 13.30
C TRP A 5 2.63 -8.59 13.20
N VAL A 6 2.67 -9.52 14.16
CA VAL A 6 1.74 -10.65 14.21
C VAL A 6 0.31 -10.17 14.48
N LEU A 7 0.12 -9.24 15.43
CA LEU A 7 -1.19 -8.65 15.71
C LEU A 7 -1.74 -7.86 14.52
N LEU A 8 -0.88 -7.10 13.82
CA LEU A 8 -1.27 -6.38 12.62
C LEU A 8 -1.70 -7.34 11.51
N ALA A 9 -0.90 -8.38 11.25
CA ALA A 9 -1.22 -9.39 10.25
C ALA A 9 -2.52 -10.14 10.58
N LEU A 10 -2.70 -10.53 11.85
CA LEU A 10 -3.91 -11.18 12.33
C LEU A 10 -5.14 -10.26 12.16
N GLY A 11 -5.02 -8.99 12.51
CA GLY A 11 -6.09 -8.00 12.32
C GLY A 11 -6.49 -7.85 10.86
N ILE A 12 -5.51 -7.79 9.95
CA ILE A 12 -5.77 -7.72 8.50
C ILE A 12 -6.48 -9.00 8.01
N VAL A 13 -6.04 -10.17 8.44
CA VAL A 13 -6.66 -11.46 8.06
C VAL A 13 -8.09 -11.56 8.57
N VAL A 14 -8.36 -11.16 9.82
CA VAL A 14 -9.71 -11.15 10.39
C VAL A 14 -10.62 -10.17 9.64
N LEU A 15 -10.14 -8.97 9.33
CA LEU A 15 -10.90 -7.98 8.56
C LEU A 15 -11.20 -8.46 7.14
N LEU A 16 -10.25 -9.11 6.48
CA LEU A 16 -10.44 -9.74 5.17
C LEU A 16 -11.49 -10.83 5.22
N ALA A 17 -11.38 -11.75 6.19
CA ALA A 17 -12.32 -12.86 6.35
C ALA A 17 -13.75 -12.38 6.67
N ALA A 18 -13.88 -11.38 7.53
CA ALA A 18 -15.19 -10.81 7.91
C ALA A 18 -15.90 -10.09 6.76
N ASN A 19 -15.14 -9.58 5.77
CA ASN A 19 -15.70 -8.82 4.64
C ASN A 19 -15.59 -9.56 3.29
N LEU A 20 -15.37 -10.87 3.30
CA LEU A 20 -15.13 -11.65 2.08
C LEU A 20 -16.28 -11.57 1.07
N SER A 21 -17.52 -11.58 1.54
CA SER A 21 -18.72 -11.43 0.68
C SER A 21 -18.81 -10.05 0.03
N ALA A 22 -18.47 -9.00 0.76
CA ALA A 22 -18.42 -7.64 0.25
C ALA A 22 -17.28 -7.46 -0.77
N PHE A 23 -16.14 -8.14 -0.57
CA PHE A 23 -15.05 -8.21 -1.53
C PHE A 23 -15.49 -8.83 -2.87
N TRP A 24 -16.18 -9.96 -2.82
CA TRP A 24 -16.69 -10.61 -4.04
C TRP A 24 -17.69 -9.75 -4.81
N ALA A 25 -18.54 -9.01 -4.12
CA ALA A 25 -19.49 -8.08 -4.75
C ALA A 25 -18.79 -6.91 -5.46
N LEU A 26 -17.65 -6.45 -4.94
CA LEU A 26 -16.83 -5.37 -5.53
C LEU A 26 -15.93 -5.85 -6.68
N VAL A 27 -15.52 -7.12 -6.67
CA VAL A 27 -14.68 -7.73 -7.72
C VAL A 27 -15.36 -7.70 -9.09
N GLY A 28 -16.68 -7.90 -9.13
CA GLY A 28 -17.46 -7.95 -10.37
C GLY A 28 -17.60 -6.62 -11.13
N ASN A 29 -17.34 -5.47 -10.46
CA ASN A 29 -17.57 -4.13 -11.04
C ASN A 29 -16.31 -3.40 -11.51
N GLY A 30 -15.16 -4.08 -11.64
CA GLY A 30 -13.91 -3.43 -12.05
C GLY A 30 -13.25 -2.54 -10.98
N THR A 31 -13.85 -2.42 -9.79
CA THR A 31 -13.34 -1.59 -8.69
C THR A 31 -11.93 -2.00 -8.26
N LEU A 32 -11.66 -3.30 -8.18
CA LEU A 32 -10.33 -3.81 -7.85
C LEU A 32 -9.28 -3.43 -8.92
N ALA A 33 -9.65 -3.53 -10.20
CA ALA A 33 -8.76 -3.15 -11.29
C ALA A 33 -8.46 -1.64 -11.25
N ALA A 34 -9.49 -0.82 -11.04
CA ALA A 34 -9.33 0.62 -10.92
C ALA A 34 -8.46 1.01 -9.71
N MET A 35 -8.67 0.39 -8.53
CA MET A 35 -7.85 0.63 -7.34
C MET A 35 -6.40 0.19 -7.54
N THR A 36 -6.17 -0.98 -8.14
CA THR A 36 -4.83 -1.49 -8.42
C THR A 36 -4.08 -0.58 -9.38
N LEU A 37 -4.73 -0.12 -10.46
CA LEU A 37 -4.17 0.84 -11.40
C LEU A 37 -3.86 2.17 -10.73
N PHE A 38 -4.76 2.68 -9.91
CA PHE A 38 -4.58 3.95 -9.20
C PHE A 38 -3.39 3.91 -8.23
N ILE A 39 -3.32 2.88 -7.37
CA ILE A 39 -2.22 2.71 -6.40
C ILE A 39 -0.91 2.43 -7.14
N GLY A 40 -0.93 1.58 -8.17
CA GLY A 40 0.23 1.28 -8.99
C GLY A 40 0.77 2.52 -9.71
N ALA A 41 -0.09 3.31 -10.33
CA ALA A 41 0.29 4.57 -10.97
C ALA A 41 0.88 5.55 -9.94
N ALA A 42 0.28 5.67 -8.75
CA ALA A 42 0.78 6.53 -7.69
C ALA A 42 2.19 6.12 -7.21
N LEU A 43 2.45 4.80 -7.08
CA LEU A 43 3.77 4.28 -6.73
C LEU A 43 4.80 4.57 -7.84
N VAL A 44 4.44 4.33 -9.10
CA VAL A 44 5.32 4.58 -10.25
C VAL A 44 5.66 6.05 -10.38
N VAL A 45 4.66 6.92 -10.34
CA VAL A 45 4.84 8.37 -10.44
C VAL A 45 5.69 8.88 -9.27
N GLY A 46 5.39 8.45 -8.04
CA GLY A 46 6.18 8.82 -6.87
C GLY A 46 7.63 8.33 -6.95
N HIS A 47 7.85 7.13 -7.47
CA HIS A 47 9.19 6.58 -7.67
C HIS A 47 9.99 7.37 -8.72
N VAL A 48 9.38 7.70 -9.85
CA VAL A 48 10.02 8.47 -10.94
C VAL A 48 10.34 9.89 -10.49
N LEU A 49 9.42 10.55 -9.78
CA LEU A 49 9.60 11.91 -9.27
C LEU A 49 10.59 11.98 -8.11
N GLY A 50 10.83 10.87 -7.39
CA GLY A 50 11.80 10.79 -6.30
C GLY A 50 13.27 10.91 -6.74
N GLY A 51 13.53 10.83 -8.04
CA GLY A 51 14.85 11.00 -8.62
C GLY A 51 15.80 9.81 -8.41
N PRO A 52 17.11 10.02 -8.58
CA PRO A 52 18.10 8.95 -8.55
C PRO A 52 18.38 8.42 -7.14
N ASP A 53 18.02 9.16 -6.09
CA ASP A 53 18.22 8.75 -4.72
C ASP A 53 17.11 7.75 -4.29
N PRO A 54 17.49 6.50 -3.93
CA PRO A 54 16.51 5.47 -3.60
C PRO A 54 15.68 5.79 -2.35
N ASP A 55 16.23 6.52 -1.38
CA ASP A 55 15.51 6.88 -0.16
C ASP A 55 14.43 7.92 -0.44
N HIS A 56 14.75 8.94 -1.23
CA HIS A 56 13.78 9.94 -1.68
C HIS A 56 12.68 9.32 -2.56
N ALA A 57 13.05 8.40 -3.45
CA ALA A 57 12.09 7.71 -4.32
C ALA A 57 11.09 6.88 -3.51
N VAL A 58 11.55 6.16 -2.47
CA VAL A 58 10.67 5.37 -1.59
C VAL A 58 9.72 6.26 -0.80
N VAL A 59 10.23 7.33 -0.18
CA VAL A 59 9.42 8.25 0.62
C VAL A 59 8.35 8.90 -0.25
N LEU A 60 8.72 9.38 -1.45
CA LEU A 60 7.77 10.03 -2.35
C LEU A 60 6.72 9.05 -2.90
N ALA A 61 7.13 7.84 -3.27
CA ALA A 61 6.22 6.80 -3.76
C ALA A 61 5.20 6.41 -2.68
N LEU A 62 5.66 6.16 -1.45
CA LEU A 62 4.78 5.81 -0.33
C LEU A 62 3.87 6.97 0.07
N SER A 63 4.39 8.21 0.13
CA SER A 63 3.58 9.39 0.44
C SER A 63 2.48 9.63 -0.59
N ASN A 64 2.75 9.32 -1.85
CA ASN A 64 1.78 9.48 -2.93
C ASN A 64 0.74 8.36 -2.96
N ALA A 65 1.14 7.13 -2.63
CA ALA A 65 0.25 5.97 -2.58
C ALA A 65 -0.57 5.89 -1.29
N CYS A 66 0.04 6.22 -0.14
CA CYS A 66 -0.58 6.15 1.18
C CYS A 66 -1.35 7.44 1.51
N ARG A 67 -2.51 7.63 0.88
CA ARG A 67 -3.41 8.72 1.24
C ARG A 67 -4.16 8.38 2.53
N HIS A 68 -4.45 9.40 3.35
CA HIS A 68 -5.16 9.22 4.62
C HIS A 68 -6.60 8.72 4.39
N PRO A 69 -6.88 7.44 4.61
CA PRO A 69 -8.23 6.89 4.40
C PRO A 69 -9.26 7.50 5.35
N ALA A 70 -8.84 7.94 6.54
CA ALA A 70 -9.70 8.58 7.51
C ALA A 70 -10.34 9.88 6.98
N VAL A 71 -9.62 10.68 6.21
CA VAL A 71 -10.16 11.89 5.59
C VAL A 71 -11.21 11.54 4.54
N ALA A 72 -10.94 10.53 3.72
CA ALA A 72 -11.90 10.06 2.71
C ALA A 72 -13.18 9.52 3.36
N VAL A 73 -13.07 8.75 4.46
CA VAL A 73 -14.23 8.27 5.23
C VAL A 73 -15.01 9.43 5.82
N SER A 74 -14.33 10.42 6.42
CA SER A 74 -15.00 11.57 7.04
C SER A 74 -15.79 12.37 6.01
N ILE A 75 -15.23 12.62 4.83
CA ILE A 75 -15.91 13.33 3.75
C ILE A 75 -17.08 12.49 3.21
N ALA A 76 -16.87 11.20 3.00
CA ALA A 76 -17.89 10.30 2.49
C ALA A 76 -19.06 10.18 3.46
N SER A 77 -18.80 9.99 4.76
CA SER A 77 -19.85 9.89 5.79
C SER A 77 -20.64 11.18 5.99
N ALA A 78 -20.02 12.34 5.75
CA ALA A 78 -20.70 13.63 5.83
C ALA A 78 -21.62 13.91 4.63
N ASN A 79 -21.27 13.39 3.45
CA ASN A 79 -21.97 13.71 2.20
C ASN A 79 -22.86 12.58 1.67
N PHE A 80 -22.59 11.33 2.06
CA PHE A 80 -23.31 10.16 1.56
C PHE A 80 -23.72 9.26 2.73
N ARG A 81 -24.97 8.85 2.72
CA ARG A 81 -25.56 7.93 3.73
C ARG A 81 -25.46 6.46 3.33
N ASP A 82 -24.65 6.11 2.37
CA ASP A 82 -24.53 4.74 1.88
C ASP A 82 -23.48 3.96 2.69
N GLU A 83 -23.89 2.88 3.33
CA GLU A 83 -23.03 2.00 4.13
C GLU A 83 -21.91 1.33 3.32
N ARG A 84 -22.03 1.31 1.99
CA ARG A 84 -21.04 0.72 1.08
C ARG A 84 -19.71 1.49 1.04
N PHE A 85 -19.72 2.77 1.42
CA PHE A 85 -18.47 3.57 1.47
C PHE A 85 -17.46 3.02 2.48
N GLY A 86 -17.90 2.59 3.66
CA GLY A 86 -17.02 1.98 4.66
C GLY A 86 -16.28 0.75 4.12
N THR A 87 -16.99 -0.13 3.44
CA THR A 87 -16.43 -1.34 2.82
C THR A 87 -15.44 -1.00 1.70
N THR A 88 -15.76 0.01 0.87
CA THR A 88 -14.88 0.44 -0.21
C THR A 88 -13.57 1.03 0.32
N VAL A 89 -13.63 1.82 1.39
CA VAL A 89 -12.43 2.38 2.03
C VAL A 89 -11.59 1.28 2.69
N LEU A 90 -12.24 0.32 3.35
CA LEU A 90 -11.55 -0.84 3.92
C LEU A 90 -10.82 -1.62 2.82
N LEU A 91 -11.48 -1.88 1.70
CA LEU A 91 -10.89 -2.53 0.53
C LEU A 91 -9.67 -1.74 0.02
N TYR A 92 -9.79 -0.42 -0.08
CA TYR A 92 -8.69 0.44 -0.48
C TYR A 92 -7.47 0.31 0.45
N VAL A 93 -7.67 0.31 1.78
CA VAL A 93 -6.59 0.16 2.76
C VAL A 93 -5.89 -1.18 2.60
N VAL A 94 -6.65 -2.25 2.45
CA VAL A 94 -6.10 -3.60 2.26
C VAL A 94 -5.30 -3.70 0.97
N MET A 95 -5.84 -3.20 -0.14
CA MET A 95 -5.15 -3.19 -1.43
C MET A 95 -3.89 -2.32 -1.39
N ASN A 96 -3.95 -1.17 -0.72
CA ASN A 96 -2.80 -0.29 -0.53
C ASN A 96 -1.67 -0.98 0.21
N VAL A 97 -1.94 -1.60 1.36
CA VAL A 97 -0.94 -2.35 2.13
C VAL A 97 -0.38 -3.51 1.31
N THR A 98 -1.24 -4.27 0.61
CA THR A 98 -0.83 -5.43 -0.20
C THR A 98 0.12 -5.02 -1.34
N LEU A 99 -0.09 -3.87 -1.97
CA LEU A 99 0.76 -3.37 -3.05
C LEU A 99 2.02 -2.66 -2.55
N CYS A 100 1.95 -1.96 -1.41
CA CYS A 100 3.10 -1.25 -0.83
C CYS A 100 4.14 -2.21 -0.22
N ILE A 101 3.72 -3.33 0.40
CA ILE A 101 4.64 -4.29 1.02
C ILE A 101 5.68 -4.84 0.01
N PRO A 102 5.29 -5.44 -1.15
CA PRO A 102 6.26 -5.97 -2.09
C PRO A 102 7.15 -4.88 -2.69
N TYR A 103 6.64 -3.66 -2.90
CA TYR A 103 7.42 -2.51 -3.34
C TYR A 103 8.54 -2.17 -2.35
N VAL A 104 8.21 -2.05 -1.05
CA VAL A 104 9.20 -1.75 0.01
C VAL A 104 10.22 -2.87 0.15
N LEU A 105 9.79 -4.14 0.08
CA LEU A 105 10.69 -5.29 0.16
C LEU A 105 11.65 -5.35 -1.03
N TRP A 106 11.17 -5.05 -2.22
CA TRP A 106 11.98 -4.99 -3.44
C TRP A 106 13.04 -3.89 -3.34
N GLN A 107 12.65 -2.72 -2.87
CA GLN A 107 13.55 -1.58 -2.74
C GLN A 107 14.61 -1.81 -1.65
N ARG A 108 14.23 -2.39 -0.51
CA ARG A 108 15.19 -2.80 0.54
C ARG A 108 16.23 -3.80 0.04
N ARG A 109 15.85 -4.70 -0.86
CA ARG A 109 16.79 -5.65 -1.48
C ARG A 109 17.75 -4.96 -2.44
N ARG A 110 17.34 -3.89 -3.10
CA ARG A 110 18.22 -3.10 -3.98
C ARG A 110 19.23 -2.29 -3.20
N ILE A 111 18.83 -1.65 -2.10
CA ILE A 111 19.71 -0.81 -1.26
C ILE A 111 20.78 -1.66 -0.56
N ARG A 112 20.49 -2.90 -0.18
CA ARG A 112 21.44 -3.79 0.50
C ARG A 112 22.52 -4.40 -0.41
N ARG A 113 22.44 -4.26 -1.73
CA ARG A 113 23.41 -4.85 -2.67
C ARG A 113 24.74 -4.12 -2.86
N PRO A 114 24.96 -2.83 -2.57
CA PRO A 114 26.22 -2.14 -2.84
C PRO A 114 27.38 -2.40 -1.86
N GLU A 115 27.11 -2.91 -0.65
CA GLU A 115 28.18 -2.99 0.38
C GLU A 115 29.16 -4.17 0.23
N GLY A 116 28.88 -5.13 -0.65
CA GLY A 116 29.72 -6.32 -0.82
C GLY A 116 30.94 -6.16 -1.72
N THR A 117 31.02 -5.10 -2.51
CA THR A 117 32.06 -4.98 -3.55
C THR A 117 33.20 -4.03 -3.16
N ALA A 118 32.92 -3.04 -2.32
CA ALA A 118 33.93 -2.04 -1.94
C ALA A 118 35.00 -2.56 -0.94
N SER A 119 34.69 -3.63 -0.19
CA SER A 119 35.63 -4.18 0.80
C SER A 119 36.70 -5.13 0.20
N ARG A 120 36.57 -5.45 -1.10
CA ARG A 120 37.54 -6.37 -1.76
C ARG A 120 38.66 -5.67 -2.52
N GLU A 121 38.61 -4.36 -2.68
CA GLU A 121 39.66 -3.63 -3.40
C GLU A 121 40.74 -3.00 -2.47
N LEU A 122 40.62 -3.17 -1.13
CA LEU A 122 41.54 -2.61 -0.15
C LEU A 122 42.42 -3.67 0.55
N THR A 123 42.48 -4.89 0.06
CA THR A 123 43.44 -5.94 0.46
C THR A 123 44.21 -6.43 -0.73
#